data_327e30647bed5bbaa23d3b808f4f702d
#
_entry.id   327e30647bed5bbaa23d3b808f4f702d
#
_cell.length_a   1.000
_cell.length_b   1.000
_cell.length_c   1.000
_cell.angle_alpha   90.00
_cell.angle_beta   90.00
_cell.angle_gamma   90.00
#
_symmetry.space_group_name_H-M   'P 1'
#
loop_
_entity.id
_entity.type
_entity.pdbx_description
1 polymer ?
#
loop_
_entity_poly.entity_id
_entity_poly.type
_entity_poly.pdbx_seq_one_letter_code
_entity_poly.pdbx_strand_id
1 'polypeptide(L)'
;MSDNTTDRSEFPSTKLERGTIIAKTGLKIGASYASHHMKKVLGQSNADSKSKMHTRNATTLFKEFSKLRGTALKLAQTMSLDNAILPDEFVDVMAQSQYQVPPINRMLVRSIIKQELGAYPENLFKEFSAEADAAASIGQVHRAVLHDGRKVAVKIQYPNVRDTIDSDLSLARTLFKTIIKHPSMDTYFEEIRAKLLEETDYVLEGKQMMDFARLFNNEKFVTP
;
A
#
# COMPACT_ATOMS: atom_id res chain seq x y z
N MET A 1 11.70 -35.25 -14.52
CA MET A 1 10.38 -34.77 -14.12
C MET A 1 10.54 -34.27 -12.70
N SER A 2 10.86 -33.04 -12.53
CA SER A 2 11.02 -32.39 -11.23
C SER A 2 10.03 -31.22 -11.18
N ASP A 3 9.24 -31.28 -10.19
CA ASP A 3 8.12 -30.49 -9.72
C ASP A 3 8.42 -28.98 -9.78
N ASN A 4 7.75 -28.29 -10.70
CA ASN A 4 7.91 -26.84 -10.92
C ASN A 4 6.69 -26.10 -10.41
N THR A 5 6.29 -26.40 -9.16
CA THR A 5 5.07 -25.85 -8.53
C THR A 5 5.34 -25.18 -7.18
N THR A 6 6.38 -24.33 -7.08
CA THR A 6 6.54 -23.52 -5.87
C THR A 6 7.34 -22.26 -6.19
N ASP A 7 6.72 -21.29 -6.79
CA ASP A 7 7.01 -19.87 -6.54
C ASP A 7 5.92 -18.96 -7.12
N ARG A 8 4.66 -19.25 -6.80
CA ARG A 8 3.60 -18.25 -6.93
C ARG A 8 3.81 -17.25 -5.81
N SER A 9 4.14 -16.04 -6.19
CA SER A 9 4.33 -14.88 -5.36
C SER A 9 3.51 -14.96 -4.06
N GLU A 10 4.14 -14.84 -2.90
CA GLU A 10 3.50 -14.67 -1.58
C GLU A 10 2.57 -13.43 -1.50
N PHE A 11 2.28 -12.87 -2.64
CA PHE A 11 1.54 -11.63 -2.83
C PHE A 11 0.17 -11.92 -3.46
N PRO A 12 -0.95 -11.60 -2.77
CA PRO A 12 -2.29 -11.78 -3.32
C PRO A 12 -2.50 -10.85 -4.52
N SER A 13 -2.45 -11.42 -5.71
CA SER A 13 -2.48 -10.68 -6.98
C SER A 13 -3.87 -10.64 -7.62
N THR A 14 -4.77 -11.55 -7.22
CA THR A 14 -6.12 -11.63 -7.78
C THR A 14 -7.14 -10.85 -6.95
N LYS A 15 -8.15 -10.27 -7.61
CA LYS A 15 -9.26 -9.58 -6.93
C LYS A 15 -9.97 -10.49 -5.92
N LEU A 16 -10.07 -11.79 -6.20
CA LEU A 16 -10.73 -12.76 -5.32
C LEU A 16 -9.92 -13.01 -4.04
N GLU A 17 -8.61 -13.24 -4.16
CA GLU A 17 -7.72 -13.41 -3.00
C GLU A 17 -7.74 -12.17 -2.10
N ARG A 18 -7.59 -10.98 -2.71
CA ARG A 18 -7.63 -9.70 -2.01
C ARG A 18 -8.97 -9.48 -1.32
N GLY A 19 -10.08 -9.70 -2.03
CA GLY A 19 -11.43 -9.62 -1.48
C GLY A 19 -11.66 -10.55 -0.31
N THR A 20 -11.14 -11.78 -0.37
CA THR A 20 -11.24 -12.76 0.72
C THR A 20 -10.50 -12.29 1.98
N ILE A 21 -9.31 -11.71 1.84
CA ILE A 21 -8.55 -11.17 2.98
C ILE A 21 -9.32 -10.01 3.63
N ILE A 22 -9.81 -9.06 2.84
CA ILE A 22 -10.56 -7.90 3.34
C ILE A 22 -11.87 -8.35 4.03
N ALA A 23 -12.62 -9.26 3.42
CA ALA A 23 -13.86 -9.78 3.98
C ALA A 23 -13.63 -10.51 5.32
N LYS A 24 -12.62 -11.39 5.40
CA LYS A 24 -12.24 -12.08 6.65
C LYS A 24 -11.82 -11.07 7.73
N THR A 25 -11.09 -10.03 7.36
CA THR A 25 -10.68 -8.95 8.28
C THR A 25 -11.90 -8.22 8.80
N GLY A 26 -12.83 -7.86 7.92
CA GLY A 26 -14.10 -7.23 8.29
C GLY A 26 -14.93 -8.05 9.26
N LEU A 27 -15.05 -9.37 9.03
CA LEU A 27 -15.75 -10.27 9.93
C LEU A 27 -15.10 -10.33 11.32
N LYS A 28 -13.76 -10.41 11.41
CA LYS A 28 -13.03 -10.40 12.69
C LYS A 28 -13.25 -9.10 13.46
N ILE A 29 -13.15 -7.97 12.79
CA ILE A 29 -13.34 -6.66 13.40
C ILE A 29 -14.80 -6.48 13.80
N GLY A 30 -15.77 -6.82 12.96
CA GLY A 30 -17.19 -6.77 13.26
C GLY A 30 -17.57 -7.62 14.48
N ALA A 31 -17.07 -8.85 14.56
CA ALA A 31 -17.27 -9.72 15.71
C ALA A 31 -16.67 -9.13 17.01
N SER A 32 -15.50 -8.46 16.91
CA SER A 32 -14.86 -7.77 18.03
C SER A 32 -15.74 -6.63 18.57
N TYR A 33 -16.31 -5.80 17.69
CA TYR A 33 -17.22 -4.73 18.07
C TYR A 33 -18.54 -5.27 18.65
N ALA A 34 -19.13 -6.31 18.04
CA ALA A 34 -20.34 -6.96 18.55
C ALA A 34 -20.14 -7.53 19.97
N SER A 35 -19.03 -8.25 20.18
CA SER A 35 -18.66 -8.78 21.50
C SER A 35 -18.48 -7.66 22.54
N HIS A 36 -17.81 -6.56 22.17
CA HIS A 36 -17.64 -5.41 23.07
C HIS A 36 -18.97 -4.76 23.39
N HIS A 37 -19.88 -4.62 22.42
CA HIS A 37 -21.22 -4.08 22.65
C HIS A 37 -22.03 -4.94 23.63
N MET A 38 -21.98 -6.27 23.48
CA MET A 38 -22.63 -7.19 24.43
C MET A 38 -22.06 -7.03 25.85
N LYS A 39 -20.74 -6.95 26.02
CA LYS A 39 -20.10 -6.70 27.32
C LYS A 39 -20.51 -5.36 27.92
N LYS A 40 -20.69 -4.33 27.09
CA LYS A 40 -21.16 -3.01 27.53
C LYS A 40 -22.60 -3.08 28.06
N VAL A 41 -23.49 -3.79 27.38
CA VAL A 41 -24.90 -4.00 27.82
C VAL A 41 -24.93 -4.77 29.13
N LEU A 42 -24.03 -5.69 29.37
CA LEU A 42 -23.90 -6.47 30.62
C LEU A 42 -23.14 -5.72 31.74
N GLY A 43 -22.79 -4.44 31.55
CA GLY A 43 -22.04 -3.67 32.53
C GLY A 43 -20.59 -4.07 32.75
N GLN A 44 -20.02 -4.91 31.87
CA GLN A 44 -18.66 -5.46 31.98
C GLN A 44 -17.62 -4.72 31.11
N SER A 45 -17.96 -3.53 30.59
CA SER A 45 -17.10 -2.76 29.71
C SER A 45 -16.76 -1.40 30.32
N ASN A 46 -15.49 -1.02 30.26
CA ASN A 46 -14.94 0.27 30.66
C ASN A 46 -14.15 0.91 29.49
N ALA A 47 -13.66 2.14 29.70
CA ALA A 47 -12.88 2.88 28.70
C ALA A 47 -11.61 2.15 28.29
N ASP A 48 -10.90 1.53 29.24
CA ASP A 48 -9.68 0.76 29.00
C ASP A 48 -9.95 -0.48 28.10
N SER A 49 -11.07 -1.17 28.35
CA SER A 49 -11.45 -2.33 27.50
C SER A 49 -11.82 -1.92 26.07
N LYS A 50 -12.36 -0.71 25.88
CA LYS A 50 -12.64 -0.14 24.55
C LYS A 50 -11.33 0.19 23.83
N SER A 51 -10.40 0.89 24.46
CA SER A 51 -9.11 1.25 23.89
C SER A 51 -8.31 0.00 23.48
N LYS A 52 -8.21 -1.01 24.37
CA LYS A 52 -7.58 -2.29 24.04
C LYS A 52 -8.22 -3.00 22.84
N MET A 53 -9.54 -2.93 22.70
CA MET A 53 -10.23 -3.48 21.53
C MET A 53 -9.86 -2.70 20.27
N HIS A 54 -9.82 -1.37 20.31
CA HIS A 54 -9.44 -0.53 19.18
C HIS A 54 -8.00 -0.84 18.72
N THR A 55 -7.04 -0.89 19.66
CA THR A 55 -5.63 -1.25 19.37
C THR A 55 -5.50 -2.63 18.71
N ARG A 56 -6.22 -3.64 19.23
CA ARG A 56 -6.20 -4.99 18.63
C ARG A 56 -6.80 -5.01 17.23
N ASN A 57 -7.89 -4.28 17.01
CA ASN A 57 -8.53 -4.18 15.70
C ASN A 57 -7.65 -3.42 14.73
N ALA A 58 -7.00 -2.33 15.15
CA ALA A 58 -6.03 -1.57 14.37
C ALA A 58 -4.84 -2.45 13.94
N THR A 59 -4.26 -3.19 14.87
CA THR A 59 -3.15 -4.13 14.59
C THR A 59 -3.58 -5.21 13.59
N THR A 60 -4.79 -5.75 13.74
CA THR A 60 -5.35 -6.74 12.81
C THR A 60 -5.52 -6.15 11.42
N LEU A 61 -6.14 -4.98 11.33
CA LEU A 61 -6.37 -4.28 10.06
C LEU A 61 -5.05 -4.00 9.35
N PHE A 62 -4.10 -3.40 10.06
CA PHE A 62 -2.80 -3.06 9.50
C PHE A 62 -2.05 -4.31 9.01
N LYS A 63 -1.99 -5.38 9.81
CA LYS A 63 -1.34 -6.63 9.43
C LYS A 63 -1.92 -7.23 8.14
N GLU A 64 -3.23 -7.24 8.00
CA GLU A 64 -3.88 -7.81 6.83
C GLU A 64 -3.73 -6.88 5.60
N PHE A 65 -3.80 -5.56 5.77
CA PHE A 65 -3.58 -4.60 4.69
C PHE A 65 -2.12 -4.57 4.23
N SER A 66 -1.16 -4.78 5.11
CA SER A 66 0.26 -4.94 4.75
C SER A 66 0.51 -6.16 3.84
N LYS A 67 -0.24 -7.25 4.02
CA LYS A 67 -0.18 -8.40 3.10
C LYS A 67 -0.74 -8.08 1.72
N LEU A 68 -1.77 -7.25 1.66
CA LEU A 68 -2.38 -6.82 0.40
C LEU A 68 -1.47 -5.87 -0.39
N ARG A 69 -0.60 -5.12 0.29
CA ARG A 69 0.25 -4.08 -0.32
C ARG A 69 -0.57 -3.11 -1.19
N GLY A 70 0.11 -2.34 -2.04
CA GLY A 70 -0.58 -1.50 -3.02
C GLY A 70 -1.65 -0.61 -2.39
N THR A 71 -2.81 -0.60 -3.00
CA THR A 71 -3.95 0.25 -2.66
C THR A 71 -4.39 0.15 -1.20
N ALA A 72 -4.52 -1.07 -0.65
CA ALA A 72 -5.02 -1.27 0.70
C ALA A 72 -4.06 -0.69 1.76
N LEU A 73 -2.75 -0.90 1.58
CA LEU A 73 -1.75 -0.34 2.48
C LEU A 73 -1.67 1.18 2.36
N LYS A 74 -1.70 1.72 1.14
CA LYS A 74 -1.68 3.16 0.90
C LYS A 74 -2.92 3.84 1.50
N LEU A 75 -4.09 3.23 1.34
CA LEU A 75 -5.33 3.69 1.97
C LEU A 75 -5.16 3.79 3.49
N ALA A 76 -4.67 2.72 4.14
CA ALA A 76 -4.44 2.72 5.58
C ALA A 76 -3.48 3.83 6.01
N GLN A 77 -2.39 4.03 5.28
CA GLN A 77 -1.42 5.11 5.53
C GLN A 77 -2.04 6.50 5.36
N THR A 78 -2.81 6.72 4.30
CA THR A 78 -3.47 8.02 4.05
C THR A 78 -4.48 8.34 5.13
N MET A 79 -5.32 7.35 5.52
CA MET A 79 -6.31 7.53 6.59
C MET A 79 -5.67 7.77 7.97
N SER A 80 -4.46 7.29 8.22
CA SER A 80 -3.75 7.53 9.47
C SER A 80 -3.21 8.96 9.63
N LEU A 81 -3.21 9.73 8.56
CA LEU A 81 -2.80 11.15 8.62
C LEU A 81 -3.94 12.08 9.07
N ASP A 82 -5.16 11.59 9.12
CA ASP A 82 -6.33 12.37 9.51
C ASP A 82 -6.94 11.85 10.81
N ASN A 83 -6.56 12.49 11.92
CA ASN A 83 -7.03 12.16 13.26
C ASN A 83 -8.53 12.43 13.46
N ALA A 84 -9.20 13.14 12.54
CA ALA A 84 -10.64 13.40 12.63
C ALA A 84 -11.48 12.19 12.20
N ILE A 85 -10.90 11.25 11.45
CA ILE A 85 -11.63 10.14 10.86
C ILE A 85 -11.46 8.84 11.64
N LEU A 86 -10.23 8.52 12.05
CA LEU A 86 -9.90 7.28 12.77
C LEU A 86 -9.81 7.50 14.28
N PRO A 87 -10.17 6.50 15.11
CA PRO A 87 -9.79 6.49 16.52
C PRO A 87 -8.28 6.59 16.69
N ASP A 88 -7.80 7.29 17.72
CA ASP A 88 -6.39 7.55 18.00
C ASP A 88 -5.55 6.27 17.99
N GLU A 89 -6.07 5.17 18.53
CA GLU A 89 -5.39 3.88 18.57
C GLU A 89 -5.12 3.30 17.17
N PHE A 90 -5.95 3.62 16.17
CA PHE A 90 -5.71 3.24 14.77
C PHE A 90 -4.60 4.08 14.16
N VAL A 91 -4.62 5.40 14.42
CA VAL A 91 -3.57 6.32 13.97
C VAL A 91 -2.21 5.89 14.52
N ASP A 92 -2.12 5.62 15.83
CA ASP A 92 -0.88 5.22 16.50
C ASP A 92 -0.31 3.92 15.93
N VAL A 93 -1.15 2.88 15.75
CA VAL A 93 -0.70 1.59 15.20
C VAL A 93 -0.22 1.76 13.76
N MET A 94 -0.92 2.54 12.95
CA MET A 94 -0.56 2.75 11.56
C MET A 94 0.70 3.60 11.42
N ALA A 95 0.88 4.63 12.24
CA ALA A 95 2.06 5.47 12.26
C ALA A 95 3.33 4.69 12.62
N GLN A 96 3.26 3.79 13.62
CA GLN A 96 4.39 2.94 14.02
C GLN A 96 4.79 1.92 12.96
N SER A 97 3.88 1.58 12.05
CA SER A 97 4.03 0.45 11.12
C SER A 97 4.38 0.87 9.69
N GLN A 98 4.71 2.15 9.46
CA GLN A 98 4.85 2.75 8.12
C GLN A 98 5.96 2.17 7.23
N TYR A 99 6.88 1.32 7.73
CA TYR A 99 8.17 1.09 7.06
C TYR A 99 8.53 -0.37 6.72
N GLN A 100 7.66 -1.35 6.90
CA GLN A 100 8.05 -2.76 6.72
C GLN A 100 7.13 -3.52 5.74
N VAL A 101 7.18 -3.14 4.48
CA VAL A 101 6.63 -3.97 3.40
C VAL A 101 7.79 -4.78 2.81
N PRO A 102 7.79 -6.12 2.88
CA PRO A 102 8.82 -6.91 2.23
C PRO A 102 8.87 -6.62 0.73
N PRO A 103 10.04 -6.50 0.08
CA PRO A 103 10.12 -6.31 -1.36
C PRO A 103 9.54 -7.52 -2.12
N ILE A 104 9.10 -7.32 -3.37
CA ILE A 104 8.76 -8.43 -4.26
C ILE A 104 10.06 -9.13 -4.72
N ASN A 105 9.93 -10.41 -5.06
CA ASN A 105 11.09 -11.21 -5.42
C ASN A 105 11.74 -10.74 -6.73
N ARG A 106 13.03 -11.07 -6.89
CA ARG A 106 13.84 -10.68 -8.03
C ARG A 106 13.29 -11.17 -9.38
N MET A 107 12.71 -12.35 -9.44
CA MET A 107 12.19 -12.90 -10.70
C MET A 107 10.99 -12.07 -11.19
N LEU A 108 10.11 -11.66 -10.28
CA LEU A 108 8.97 -10.81 -10.59
C LEU A 108 9.43 -9.41 -11.04
N VAL A 109 10.43 -8.82 -10.36
CA VAL A 109 11.07 -7.56 -10.78
C VAL A 109 11.56 -7.64 -12.22
N ARG A 110 12.31 -8.69 -12.56
CA ARG A 110 12.85 -8.91 -13.92
C ARG A 110 11.74 -9.04 -14.96
N SER A 111 10.67 -9.76 -14.61
CA SER A 111 9.51 -9.94 -15.47
C SER A 111 8.79 -8.61 -15.75
N ILE A 112 8.59 -7.78 -14.72
CA ILE A 112 7.99 -6.46 -14.85
C ILE A 112 8.83 -5.56 -15.76
N ILE A 113 10.14 -5.47 -15.51
CA ILE A 113 11.05 -4.66 -16.35
C ILE A 113 11.01 -5.11 -17.81
N LYS A 114 11.04 -6.43 -18.06
CA LYS A 114 10.92 -6.94 -19.41
C LYS A 114 9.59 -6.59 -20.08
N GLN A 115 8.49 -6.69 -19.34
CA GLN A 115 7.15 -6.37 -19.83
C GLN A 115 7.03 -4.89 -20.18
N GLU A 116 7.50 -4.00 -19.31
CA GLU A 116 7.31 -2.55 -19.45
C GLU A 116 8.35 -1.90 -20.38
N LEU A 117 9.59 -2.39 -20.37
CA LEU A 117 10.71 -1.79 -21.12
C LEU A 117 11.20 -2.65 -22.29
N GLY A 118 10.59 -3.81 -22.54
CA GLY A 118 10.88 -4.68 -23.69
C GLY A 118 12.10 -5.58 -23.53
N ALA A 119 12.96 -5.36 -22.53
CA ALA A 119 14.17 -6.16 -22.32
C ALA A 119 14.41 -6.43 -20.83
N TYR A 120 15.22 -7.44 -20.53
CA TYR A 120 15.63 -7.74 -19.16
C TYR A 120 16.61 -6.68 -18.61
N PRO A 121 16.70 -6.50 -17.28
CA PRO A 121 17.59 -5.51 -16.65
C PRO A 121 19.03 -5.58 -17.16
N GLU A 122 19.56 -6.77 -17.39
CA GLU A 122 20.94 -7.00 -17.85
C GLU A 122 21.23 -6.40 -19.22
N ASN A 123 20.20 -6.20 -20.03
CA ASN A 123 20.32 -5.60 -21.36
C ASN A 123 20.08 -4.10 -21.36
N LEU A 124 19.36 -3.59 -20.35
CA LEU A 124 18.98 -2.18 -20.23
C LEU A 124 20.00 -1.38 -19.42
N PHE A 125 20.63 -2.02 -18.45
CA PHE A 125 21.53 -1.38 -17.50
C PHE A 125 22.91 -2.06 -17.55
N LYS A 126 23.96 -1.29 -17.34
CA LYS A 126 25.31 -1.80 -17.12
C LYS A 126 25.37 -2.60 -15.80
N GLU A 127 24.68 -2.07 -14.77
CA GLU A 127 24.55 -2.70 -13.47
C GLU A 127 23.11 -2.50 -12.97
N PHE A 128 22.53 -3.51 -12.34
CA PHE A 128 21.19 -3.44 -11.72
C PHE A 128 21.22 -4.18 -10.38
N SER A 129 20.83 -3.49 -9.29
CA SER A 129 20.74 -4.10 -7.96
C SER A 129 19.68 -5.19 -7.94
N ALA A 130 20.07 -6.40 -7.52
CA ALA A 130 19.15 -7.53 -7.41
C ALA A 130 18.13 -7.34 -6.29
N GLU A 131 18.53 -6.63 -5.24
CA GLU A 131 17.70 -6.34 -4.07
C GLU A 131 17.19 -4.90 -4.13
N ALA A 132 16.00 -4.67 -3.59
CA ALA A 132 15.44 -3.33 -3.49
C ALA A 132 16.18 -2.53 -2.41
N ASP A 133 16.56 -1.31 -2.72
CA ASP A 133 17.12 -0.35 -1.74
C ASP A 133 16.02 0.23 -0.85
N ALA A 134 14.81 0.35 -1.37
CA ALA A 134 13.65 0.80 -0.63
C ALA A 134 12.37 0.13 -1.17
N ALA A 135 11.46 -0.18 -0.27
CA ALA A 135 10.11 -0.62 -0.60
C ALA A 135 9.08 0.43 -0.14
N ALA A 136 8.08 0.64 -0.97
CA ALA A 136 6.98 1.56 -0.72
C ALA A 136 5.63 0.82 -0.76
N SER A 137 4.53 1.50 -0.44
CA SER A 137 3.20 0.89 -0.44
C SER A 137 2.78 0.35 -1.80
N ILE A 138 3.13 1.02 -2.89
CA ILE A 138 2.73 0.66 -4.26
C ILE A 138 3.88 0.25 -5.19
N GLY A 139 5.13 0.20 -4.69
CA GLY A 139 6.30 -0.12 -5.51
C GLY A 139 7.57 -0.29 -4.71
N GLN A 140 8.68 -0.48 -5.40
CA GLN A 140 10.01 -0.55 -4.81
C GLN A 140 11.05 0.12 -5.70
N VAL A 141 12.19 0.48 -5.13
CA VAL A 141 13.26 1.19 -5.81
C VAL A 141 14.54 0.35 -5.82
N HIS A 142 15.19 0.30 -6.96
CA HIS A 142 16.48 -0.36 -7.17
C HIS A 142 17.51 0.64 -7.68
N ARG A 143 18.77 0.46 -7.30
CA ARG A 143 19.88 1.18 -7.91
C ARG A 143 20.26 0.54 -9.24
N ALA A 144 20.58 1.38 -10.21
CA ALA A 144 21.12 0.92 -11.46
C ALA A 144 22.18 1.89 -12.00
N VAL A 145 23.01 1.39 -12.93
CA VAL A 145 23.98 2.18 -13.69
C VAL A 145 23.64 2.02 -15.17
N LEU A 146 23.43 3.12 -15.85
CA LEU A 146 23.19 3.13 -17.29
C LEU A 146 24.48 2.81 -18.06
N HIS A 147 24.37 2.45 -19.35
CA HIS A 147 25.54 2.16 -20.19
C HIS A 147 26.47 3.37 -20.38
N ASP A 148 25.93 4.59 -20.24
CA ASP A 148 26.72 5.84 -20.24
C ASP A 148 27.40 6.17 -18.90
N GLY A 149 27.20 5.32 -17.87
CA GLY A 149 27.83 5.44 -16.55
C GLY A 149 26.99 6.25 -15.54
N ARG A 150 25.86 6.83 -15.91
CA ARG A 150 24.99 7.54 -14.95
C ARG A 150 24.38 6.55 -13.96
N LYS A 151 24.40 6.94 -12.68
CA LYS A 151 23.71 6.22 -11.60
C LYS A 151 22.25 6.69 -11.54
N VAL A 152 21.33 5.76 -11.50
CA VAL A 152 19.88 6.03 -11.48
C VAL A 152 19.17 5.22 -10.42
N ALA A 153 18.03 5.72 -9.95
CA ALA A 153 17.06 4.99 -9.16
C ALA A 153 15.95 4.48 -10.10
N VAL A 154 15.71 3.19 -10.10
CA VAL A 154 14.65 2.56 -10.91
C VAL A 154 13.49 2.21 -10.00
N LYS A 155 12.40 2.98 -10.11
CA LYS A 155 11.16 2.76 -9.36
C LYS A 155 10.29 1.76 -10.12
N ILE A 156 9.92 0.68 -9.46
CA ILE A 156 9.14 -0.42 -10.04
C ILE A 156 7.82 -0.51 -9.31
N GLN A 157 6.72 -0.36 -10.04
CA GLN A 157 5.38 -0.50 -9.52
C GLN A 157 5.05 -1.97 -9.27
N TYR A 158 4.33 -2.26 -8.19
CA TYR A 158 3.80 -3.61 -7.98
C TYR A 158 2.75 -3.94 -9.05
N PRO A 159 2.67 -5.21 -9.49
CA PRO A 159 1.74 -5.58 -10.55
C PRO A 159 0.29 -5.39 -10.12
N ASN A 160 -0.55 -5.04 -11.08
CA ASN A 160 -2.02 -4.91 -10.92
C ASN A 160 -2.50 -3.89 -9.87
N VAL A 161 -1.62 -3.01 -9.35
CA VAL A 161 -2.02 -2.02 -8.33
C VAL A 161 -3.14 -1.13 -8.88
N ARG A 162 -2.98 -0.57 -10.08
CA ARG A 162 -3.98 0.30 -10.72
C ARG A 162 -5.31 -0.41 -10.91
N ASP A 163 -5.29 -1.68 -11.34
CA ASP A 163 -6.49 -2.46 -11.64
C ASP A 163 -7.27 -2.90 -10.39
N THR A 164 -6.63 -2.86 -9.22
CA THR A 164 -7.26 -3.24 -7.96
C THR A 164 -7.78 -2.06 -7.15
N ILE A 165 -7.48 -0.79 -7.54
CA ILE A 165 -7.87 0.41 -6.78
C ILE A 165 -9.37 0.40 -6.46
N ASP A 166 -10.23 0.29 -7.47
CA ASP A 166 -11.67 0.40 -7.28
C ASP A 166 -12.23 -0.74 -6.43
N SER A 167 -11.76 -1.97 -6.64
CA SER A 167 -12.20 -3.13 -5.86
C SER A 167 -11.72 -3.06 -4.40
N ASP A 168 -10.47 -2.69 -4.18
CA ASP A 168 -9.91 -2.57 -2.83
C ASP A 168 -10.59 -1.45 -2.05
N LEU A 169 -10.79 -0.29 -2.67
CA LEU A 169 -11.49 0.84 -2.04
C LEU A 169 -12.95 0.54 -1.71
N SER A 170 -13.67 -0.15 -2.61
CA SER A 170 -15.07 -0.56 -2.36
C SER A 170 -15.17 -1.47 -1.14
N LEU A 171 -14.29 -2.47 -1.05
CA LEU A 171 -14.25 -3.40 0.08
C LEU A 171 -13.80 -2.70 1.37
N ALA A 172 -12.77 -1.86 1.30
CA ALA A 172 -12.30 -1.08 2.43
C ALA A 172 -13.39 -0.11 2.94
N ARG A 173 -14.10 0.60 2.03
CA ARG A 173 -15.22 1.48 2.37
C ARG A 173 -16.29 0.77 3.17
N THR A 174 -16.65 -0.45 2.77
CA THR A 174 -17.61 -1.27 3.50
C THR A 174 -17.11 -1.59 4.90
N LEU A 175 -15.85 -1.96 5.05
CA LEU A 175 -15.22 -2.23 6.34
C LEU A 175 -15.19 -0.97 7.23
N PHE A 176 -14.72 0.15 6.68
CA PHE A 176 -14.60 1.38 7.46
C PHE A 176 -15.95 1.96 7.88
N LYS A 177 -17.00 1.82 7.08
CA LYS A 177 -18.38 2.21 7.48
C LYS A 177 -18.89 1.45 8.71
N THR A 178 -18.36 0.27 9.01
CA THR A 178 -18.70 -0.45 10.25
C THR A 178 -17.95 0.04 11.48
N ILE A 179 -16.77 0.64 11.28
CA ILE A 179 -15.90 1.15 12.35
C ILE A 179 -16.20 2.63 12.63
N ILE A 180 -16.43 3.39 11.56
CA ILE A 180 -16.48 4.85 11.56
C ILE A 180 -17.82 5.30 10.99
N LYS A 181 -18.56 6.08 11.78
CA LYS A 181 -19.79 6.76 11.33
C LYS A 181 -19.48 8.24 11.09
N HIS A 182 -18.84 8.55 9.96
CA HIS A 182 -18.54 9.93 9.60
C HIS A 182 -19.28 10.34 8.30
N PRO A 183 -19.97 11.48 8.27
CA PRO A 183 -20.81 11.89 7.12
C PRO A 183 -19.98 12.10 5.83
N SER A 184 -18.74 12.56 5.94
CA SER A 184 -17.85 12.84 4.80
C SER A 184 -17.06 11.63 4.32
N MET A 185 -17.33 10.43 4.83
CA MET A 185 -16.57 9.22 4.49
C MET A 185 -16.53 8.95 2.98
N ASP A 186 -17.64 9.16 2.30
CA ASP A 186 -17.77 8.89 0.88
C ASP A 186 -16.91 9.86 0.04
N THR A 187 -16.94 11.15 0.37
CA THR A 187 -16.09 12.19 -0.27
C THR A 187 -14.60 11.86 -0.04
N TYR A 188 -14.24 11.46 1.17
CA TYR A 188 -12.88 11.11 1.52
C TYR A 188 -12.35 9.91 0.71
N PHE A 189 -13.19 8.88 0.50
CA PHE A 189 -12.81 7.75 -0.35
C PHE A 189 -12.63 8.14 -1.83
N GLU A 190 -13.41 9.09 -2.35
CA GLU A 190 -13.23 9.58 -3.72
C GLU A 190 -11.94 10.41 -3.86
N GLU A 191 -11.58 11.23 -2.87
CA GLU A 191 -10.30 11.94 -2.83
C GLU A 191 -9.11 10.98 -2.81
N ILE A 192 -9.17 9.95 -1.94
CA ILE A 192 -8.14 8.91 -1.90
C ILE A 192 -8.05 8.17 -3.24
N ARG A 193 -9.19 7.85 -3.86
CA ARG A 193 -9.24 7.21 -5.17
C ARG A 193 -8.51 8.05 -6.23
N ALA A 194 -8.82 9.32 -6.32
CA ALA A 194 -8.18 10.24 -7.26
C ALA A 194 -6.66 10.28 -7.03
N LYS A 195 -6.23 10.38 -5.78
CA LYS A 195 -4.81 10.40 -5.40
C LYS A 195 -4.08 9.10 -5.74
N LEU A 196 -4.71 7.95 -5.49
CA LEU A 196 -4.14 6.64 -5.83
C LEU A 196 -3.98 6.46 -7.34
N LEU A 197 -4.97 6.91 -8.14
CA LEU A 197 -4.88 6.88 -9.60
C LEU A 197 -3.73 7.77 -10.10
N GLU A 198 -3.54 8.95 -9.53
CA GLU A 198 -2.41 9.84 -9.83
C GLU A 198 -1.07 9.18 -9.48
N GLU A 199 -0.93 8.61 -8.27
CA GLU A 199 0.31 7.95 -7.82
C GLU A 199 0.67 6.70 -8.64
N THR A 200 -0.29 6.08 -9.32
CA THR A 200 -0.03 4.93 -10.20
C THR A 200 0.32 5.34 -11.63
N ASP A 201 0.26 6.62 -11.97
CA ASP A 201 0.61 7.15 -13.29
C ASP A 201 2.08 7.62 -13.32
N TYR A 202 3.01 6.70 -13.55
CA TYR A 202 4.43 7.01 -13.61
C TYR A 202 4.83 7.86 -14.83
N VAL A 203 4.00 7.91 -15.88
CA VAL A 203 4.21 8.82 -17.01
C VAL A 203 3.93 10.26 -16.59
N LEU A 204 2.85 10.46 -15.83
CA LEU A 204 2.53 11.76 -15.23
C LEU A 204 3.60 12.18 -14.22
N GLU A 205 4.03 11.29 -13.33
CA GLU A 205 5.11 11.54 -12.35
C GLU A 205 6.40 11.99 -13.07
N GLY A 206 6.79 11.29 -14.13
CA GLY A 206 7.96 11.66 -14.92
C GLY A 206 7.86 13.05 -15.59
N LYS A 207 6.67 13.42 -16.08
CA LYS A 207 6.44 14.78 -16.61
C LYS A 207 6.56 15.84 -15.52
N GLN A 208 5.95 15.61 -14.36
CA GLN A 208 6.02 16.53 -13.21
C GLN A 208 7.47 16.70 -12.74
N MET A 209 8.28 15.62 -12.70
CA MET A 209 9.69 15.70 -12.38
C MET A 209 10.48 16.54 -13.40
N MET A 210 10.22 16.37 -14.70
CA MET A 210 10.86 17.19 -15.74
C MET A 210 10.47 18.67 -15.64
N ASP A 211 9.21 18.96 -15.34
CA ASP A 211 8.74 20.34 -15.17
C ASP A 211 9.36 20.97 -13.93
N PHE A 212 9.46 20.24 -12.83
CA PHE A 212 10.16 20.67 -11.63
C PHE A 212 11.65 20.97 -11.92
N ALA A 213 12.33 20.05 -12.63
CA ALA A 213 13.72 20.25 -13.04
C ALA A 213 13.90 21.54 -13.87
N ARG A 214 12.97 21.85 -14.77
CA ARG A 214 13.02 23.09 -15.57
C ARG A 214 12.83 24.33 -14.73
N LEU A 215 11.89 24.31 -13.77
CA LEU A 215 11.61 25.44 -12.89
C LEU A 215 12.81 25.78 -11.99
N PHE A 216 13.56 24.79 -11.55
CA PHE A 216 14.68 24.94 -10.62
C PHE A 216 16.07 24.80 -11.27
N ASN A 217 16.15 24.86 -12.60
CA ASN A 217 17.39 24.66 -13.35
C ASN A 217 18.54 25.62 -12.96
N ASN A 218 18.20 26.80 -12.44
CA ASN A 218 19.17 27.81 -12.02
C ASN A 218 19.46 27.80 -10.49
N GLU A 219 18.84 26.89 -9.75
CA GLU A 219 19.00 26.84 -8.30
C GLU A 219 20.12 25.85 -7.91
N LYS A 220 21.19 26.36 -7.31
CA LYS A 220 22.39 25.55 -6.98
C LYS A 220 22.17 24.46 -5.94
N PHE A 221 21.08 24.52 -5.18
CA PHE A 221 20.77 23.61 -4.08
C PHE A 221 19.64 22.62 -4.39
N VAL A 222 19.07 22.70 -5.58
CA VAL A 222 18.03 21.78 -6.05
C VAL A 222 18.58 20.94 -7.18
N THR A 223 18.68 19.62 -6.96
CA THR A 223 19.00 18.63 -8.00
C THR A 223 17.78 17.71 -8.10
N PRO A 224 16.87 17.96 -9.05
CA PRO A 224 15.69 17.13 -9.26
C PRO A 224 16.06 15.73 -9.74
#